data_b1ae23750fa646e79f9a4b5bbb09c5f5
#
_entry.id   b1ae23750fa646e79f9a4b5bbb09c5f5
#
_cell.length_a   1.000
_cell.length_b   1.000
_cell.length_c   1.000
_cell.angle_alpha   90.00
_cell.angle_beta   90.00
_cell.angle_gamma   90.00
#
_symmetry.space_group_name_H-M   'P 1'
#
loop_
_entity.id
_entity.type
_entity.pdbx_description
1 polymer ?
#
loop_
_entity_poly.entity_id
_entity_poly.type
_entity_poly.pdbx_seq_one_letter_code
_entity_poly.pdbx_strand_id
1 'polypeptide(L)'
;MVVVASAALLLRFAIVHIIKFSISYNESNAAATLKLISTAFENYAKDHLGAFPTDFSQLVEEDPPYLDKNYIAHSPVRGYNYSCSRVEQSGYNCTALPIRCNLTGKTIYTITTGGIFVSEACSKKE
;
A
#
# COMPACT_ATOMS: atom_id res chain seq x y z
N MET A 1 12.93 44.63 -0.89
CA MET A 1 11.67 44.23 -1.57
C MET A 1 11.87 43.04 -2.49
N VAL A 2 12.80 43.17 -3.44
CA VAL A 2 13.03 42.06 -4.39
C VAL A 2 13.50 40.79 -3.69
N VAL A 3 14.31 40.92 -2.66
CA VAL A 3 14.85 39.76 -1.92
C VAL A 3 13.72 38.99 -1.23
N VAL A 4 12.75 39.68 -0.65
CA VAL A 4 11.64 39.06 0.05
C VAL A 4 10.76 38.28 -0.93
N ALA A 5 10.47 38.85 -2.09
CA ALA A 5 9.68 38.20 -3.13
C ALA A 5 10.37 36.93 -3.64
N SER A 6 11.70 37.02 -3.84
CA SER A 6 12.45 35.85 -4.31
C SER A 6 12.45 34.71 -3.29
N ALA A 7 12.60 35.06 -2.00
CA ALA A 7 12.58 34.06 -0.93
C ALA A 7 11.24 33.35 -0.86
N ALA A 8 10.13 34.09 -0.99
CA ALA A 8 8.78 33.51 -0.97
C ALA A 8 8.57 32.55 -2.14
N LEU A 9 9.08 32.91 -3.31
CA LEU A 9 8.95 32.07 -4.51
C LEU A 9 9.71 30.77 -4.36
N LEU A 10 10.94 30.85 -3.85
CA LEU A 10 11.75 29.66 -3.62
C LEU A 10 11.10 28.72 -2.61
N LEU A 11 10.49 29.28 -1.58
CA LEU A 11 9.79 28.48 -0.57
C LEU A 11 8.64 27.69 -1.18
N ARG A 12 7.88 28.31 -2.07
CA ARG A 12 6.79 27.63 -2.76
C ARG A 12 7.29 26.46 -3.59
N PHE A 13 8.36 26.65 -4.31
CA PHE A 13 8.94 25.57 -5.10
C PHE A 13 9.37 24.41 -4.24
N ALA A 14 10.00 24.68 -3.11
CA ALA A 14 10.46 23.64 -2.20
C ALA A 14 9.28 22.81 -1.67
N ILE A 15 8.18 23.46 -1.28
CA ILE A 15 7.00 22.78 -0.74
C ILE A 15 6.40 21.85 -1.80
N VAL A 16 6.24 22.33 -3.03
CA VAL A 16 5.67 21.52 -4.11
C VAL A 16 6.53 20.29 -4.40
N HIS A 17 7.83 20.45 -4.42
CA HIS A 17 8.74 19.32 -4.65
C HIS A 17 8.69 18.30 -3.54
N ILE A 18 8.59 18.75 -2.28
CA ILE A 18 8.48 17.85 -1.15
C ILE A 18 7.22 17.00 -1.22
N ILE A 19 6.09 17.61 -1.56
CA ILE A 19 4.82 16.88 -1.69
C ILE A 19 4.90 15.83 -2.80
N LYS A 20 5.42 16.19 -3.96
CA LYS A 20 5.56 15.25 -5.08
C LYS A 20 6.48 14.09 -4.73
N PHE A 21 7.58 14.37 -4.07
CA PHE A 21 8.51 13.34 -3.64
C PHE A 21 7.84 12.38 -2.65
N SER A 22 7.09 12.93 -1.70
CA SER A 22 6.41 12.16 -0.68
C SER A 22 5.35 11.23 -1.30
N ILE A 23 4.58 11.73 -2.26
CA ILE A 23 3.58 10.92 -2.96
C ILE A 23 4.26 9.76 -3.68
N SER A 24 5.30 10.05 -4.44
CA SER A 24 6.02 9.03 -5.19
C SER A 24 6.60 7.95 -4.27
N TYR A 25 7.18 8.37 -3.15
CA TYR A 25 7.74 7.45 -2.17
C TYR A 25 6.65 6.58 -1.56
N ASN A 26 5.52 7.21 -1.18
CA ASN A 26 4.40 6.49 -0.56
C ASN A 26 3.80 5.48 -1.53
N GLU A 27 3.65 5.85 -2.80
CA GLU A 27 3.12 4.95 -3.82
C GLU A 27 4.04 3.77 -4.05
N SER A 28 5.33 4.03 -4.15
CA SER A 28 6.31 2.97 -4.35
C SER A 28 6.31 2.01 -3.17
N ASN A 29 6.22 2.54 -1.97
CA ASN A 29 6.16 1.74 -0.75
C ASN A 29 4.87 0.91 -0.70
N ALA A 30 3.74 1.50 -1.08
CA ALA A 30 2.46 0.80 -1.07
C ALA A 30 2.45 -0.36 -2.06
N ALA A 31 2.94 -0.12 -3.28
CA ALA A 31 3.01 -1.16 -4.29
C ALA A 31 3.90 -2.32 -3.83
N ALA A 32 5.08 -1.99 -3.28
CA ALA A 32 6.00 -3.00 -2.78
C ALA A 32 5.40 -3.78 -1.61
N THR A 33 4.70 -3.08 -0.72
CA THR A 33 4.07 -3.72 0.44
C THR A 33 2.98 -4.71 0.02
N LEU A 34 2.14 -4.32 -0.94
CA LEU A 34 1.11 -5.23 -1.44
C LEU A 34 1.72 -6.46 -2.11
N LYS A 35 2.79 -6.28 -2.85
CA LYS A 35 3.48 -7.42 -3.46
C LYS A 35 4.06 -8.35 -2.40
N LEU A 36 4.57 -7.78 -1.32
CA LEU A 36 5.08 -8.54 -0.21
C LEU A 36 3.95 -9.34 0.45
N ILE A 37 2.80 -8.71 0.65
CA ILE A 37 1.61 -9.36 1.21
C ILE A 37 1.17 -10.52 0.30
N SER A 38 1.12 -10.27 -1.01
CA SER A 38 0.75 -11.30 -1.97
C SER A 38 1.71 -12.48 -1.92
N THR A 39 3.00 -12.21 -1.87
CA THR A 39 4.01 -13.27 -1.78
C THR A 39 3.77 -14.13 -0.53
N ALA A 40 3.41 -13.49 0.57
CA ALA A 40 3.11 -14.20 1.81
C ALA A 40 1.89 -15.12 1.64
N PHE A 41 0.82 -14.62 1.02
CA PHE A 41 -0.37 -15.43 0.75
C PHE A 41 -0.04 -16.62 -0.14
N GLU A 42 0.71 -16.38 -1.22
CA GLU A 42 1.03 -17.43 -2.17
C GLU A 42 1.95 -18.50 -1.56
N ASN A 43 2.89 -18.08 -0.75
CA ASN A 43 3.78 -19.03 -0.06
C ASN A 43 3.01 -19.85 0.98
N TYR A 44 2.08 -19.23 1.67
CA TYR A 44 1.23 -19.94 2.62
C TYR A 44 0.45 -21.05 1.90
N ALA A 45 -0.19 -20.69 0.79
CA ALA A 45 -0.97 -21.66 0.02
C ALA A 45 -0.09 -22.79 -0.49
N LYS A 46 1.12 -22.47 -0.91
CA LYS A 46 2.05 -23.46 -1.40
C LYS A 46 2.39 -24.49 -0.33
N ASP A 47 2.49 -24.07 0.92
CA ASP A 47 2.80 -24.96 2.03
C ASP A 47 1.55 -25.65 2.60
N HIS A 48 0.36 -25.24 2.18
CA HIS A 48 -0.90 -25.75 2.71
C HIS A 48 -1.78 -26.36 1.62
N LEU A 49 -1.15 -26.96 0.61
CA LEU A 49 -1.84 -27.69 -0.46
C LEU A 49 -2.83 -26.84 -1.25
N GLY A 50 -2.47 -25.58 -1.47
CA GLY A 50 -3.28 -24.67 -2.26
C GLY A 50 -4.33 -23.90 -1.46
N ALA A 51 -4.39 -24.09 -0.16
CA ALA A 51 -5.35 -23.39 0.69
C ALA A 51 -4.74 -22.11 1.24
N PHE A 52 -5.40 -20.99 1.00
CA PHE A 52 -4.97 -19.70 1.54
C PHE A 52 -5.43 -19.58 2.99
N PRO A 53 -4.81 -18.68 3.79
CA PRO A 53 -5.22 -18.49 5.18
C PRO A 53 -6.64 -17.94 5.25
N THR A 54 -7.32 -18.20 6.35
CA THR A 54 -8.65 -17.68 6.60
C THR A 54 -8.64 -16.36 7.36
N ASP A 55 -7.46 -15.97 7.86
CA ASP A 55 -7.28 -14.76 8.62
C ASP A 55 -5.90 -14.21 8.28
N PHE A 56 -5.82 -12.90 8.06
CA PHE A 56 -4.57 -12.25 7.71
C PHE A 56 -3.49 -12.48 8.77
N SER A 57 -3.89 -12.54 10.04
CA SER A 57 -2.94 -12.73 11.14
C SER A 57 -2.19 -14.05 11.04
N GLN A 58 -2.74 -15.05 10.35
CA GLN A 58 -2.06 -16.32 10.18
C GLN A 58 -0.74 -16.20 9.43
N LEU A 59 -0.62 -15.17 8.59
CA LEU A 59 0.63 -14.92 7.85
C LEU A 59 1.75 -14.46 8.77
N VAL A 60 1.39 -13.86 9.87
CA VAL A 60 2.36 -13.25 10.81
C VAL A 60 2.66 -14.17 11.98
N GLU A 61 1.70 -14.99 12.37
CA GLU A 61 1.79 -15.84 13.56
C GLU A 61 2.52 -17.16 13.34
N GLU A 62 2.70 -17.57 12.10
CA GLU A 62 3.42 -18.80 11.80
C GLU A 62 4.90 -18.69 12.17
N ASP A 63 5.54 -19.82 12.40
CA ASP A 63 6.96 -19.85 12.76
C ASP A 63 7.70 -20.80 11.81
N PRO A 64 8.49 -20.29 10.85
CA PRO A 64 8.77 -18.87 10.62
C PRO A 64 7.58 -18.16 9.96
N PRO A 65 7.43 -16.85 10.18
CA PRO A 65 6.31 -16.12 9.61
C PRO A 65 6.45 -15.93 8.11
N TYR A 66 5.31 -15.86 7.43
CA TYR A 66 5.30 -15.56 6.00
C TYR A 66 5.40 -14.07 5.73
N LEU A 67 5.01 -13.26 6.71
CA LEU A 67 5.00 -11.81 6.61
C LEU A 67 5.59 -11.23 7.89
N ASP A 68 6.39 -10.17 7.77
CA ASP A 68 7.11 -9.60 8.90
C ASP A 68 6.22 -8.89 9.91
N LYS A 69 5.09 -8.34 9.47
CA LYS A 69 4.15 -7.68 10.37
C LYS A 69 2.76 -7.60 9.75
N ASN A 70 1.78 -7.36 10.61
CA ASN A 70 0.39 -7.23 10.16
C ASN A 70 0.14 -5.79 9.70
N TYR A 71 0.29 -5.55 8.39
CA TYR A 71 0.15 -4.23 7.81
C TYR A 71 -1.26 -3.67 7.95
N ILE A 72 -2.26 -4.56 8.01
CA ILE A 72 -3.65 -4.12 8.19
C ILE A 72 -3.85 -3.56 9.58
N ALA A 73 -3.38 -4.29 10.59
CA ALA A 73 -3.51 -3.86 11.99
C ALA A 73 -2.69 -2.60 12.27
N HIS A 74 -1.59 -2.42 11.55
CA HIS A 74 -0.68 -1.28 11.76
C HIS A 74 -0.94 -0.13 10.78
N SER A 75 -2.04 -0.21 10.00
CA SER A 75 -2.39 0.90 9.11
C SER A 75 -2.81 2.12 9.91
N PRO A 76 -2.54 3.33 9.39
CA PRO A 76 -1.90 3.60 8.10
C PRO A 76 -0.38 3.46 8.15
N VAL A 77 0.22 3.13 7.01
CA VAL A 77 1.65 3.03 6.87
C VAL A 77 2.07 3.91 5.70
N ARG A 78 2.90 4.89 5.96
CA ARG A 78 3.45 5.79 4.94
C ARG A 78 2.38 6.33 3.99
N GLY A 79 1.31 6.88 4.58
CA GLY A 79 0.27 7.55 3.83
C GLY A 79 -0.77 6.65 3.18
N TYR A 80 -0.71 5.35 3.44
CA TYR A 80 -1.66 4.39 2.87
C TYR A 80 -2.29 3.53 3.95
N ASN A 81 -3.58 3.24 3.75
CA ASN A 81 -4.31 2.28 4.57
C ASN A 81 -4.38 0.95 3.83
N TYR A 82 -4.11 -0.12 4.54
CA TYR A 82 -4.17 -1.47 3.99
C TYR A 82 -5.38 -2.21 4.54
N SER A 83 -6.12 -2.86 3.67
CA SER A 83 -7.28 -3.65 4.07
C SER A 83 -7.47 -4.78 3.08
N CYS A 84 -8.10 -5.85 3.55
CA CYS A 84 -8.45 -6.97 2.68
C CYS A 84 -9.96 -7.15 2.76
N SER A 85 -10.62 -7.08 1.62
CA SER A 85 -12.06 -7.30 1.53
C SER A 85 -12.38 -8.79 1.52
N ARG A 86 -11.36 -9.62 1.27
CA ARG A 86 -11.54 -11.06 1.21
C ARG A 86 -10.25 -11.74 1.67
N VAL A 87 -10.38 -12.64 2.65
CA VAL A 87 -9.31 -13.53 3.10
C VAL A 87 -9.97 -14.85 3.44
N GLU A 88 -9.87 -15.81 2.54
CA GLU A 88 -10.51 -17.12 2.72
C GLU A 88 -9.68 -18.18 2.01
N GLN A 89 -10.00 -19.43 2.26
CA GLN A 89 -9.22 -20.53 1.71
C GLN A 89 -9.13 -20.51 0.19
N SER A 90 -10.15 -19.97 -0.48
CA SER A 90 -10.17 -19.90 -1.94
C SER A 90 -9.42 -18.72 -2.51
N GLY A 91 -9.03 -17.75 -1.70
CA GLY A 91 -8.29 -16.62 -2.20
C GLY A 91 -8.36 -15.38 -1.33
N TYR A 92 -7.81 -14.28 -1.85
CA TYR A 92 -7.71 -13.02 -1.12
C TYR A 92 -7.89 -11.84 -2.06
N ASN A 93 -8.24 -10.69 -1.47
CA ASN A 93 -8.34 -9.43 -2.19
C ASN A 93 -7.95 -8.33 -1.21
N CYS A 94 -6.80 -7.73 -1.43
CA CYS A 94 -6.26 -6.69 -0.54
C CYS A 94 -5.97 -5.42 -1.30
N THR A 95 -6.18 -4.29 -0.63
CA THR A 95 -6.08 -2.96 -1.24
C THR A 95 -5.23 -2.05 -0.38
N ALA A 96 -4.45 -1.21 -1.06
CA ALA A 96 -3.74 -0.09 -0.44
C ALA A 96 -4.39 1.18 -0.93
N LEU A 97 -4.99 1.92 0.01
CA LEU A 97 -5.76 3.13 -0.30
C LEU A 97 -5.06 4.33 0.32
N PRO A 98 -4.78 5.41 -0.45
CA PRO A 98 -4.14 6.57 0.16
C PRO A 98 -5.07 7.20 1.18
N ILE A 99 -4.50 7.67 2.30
CA ILE A 99 -5.27 8.32 3.35
C ILE A 99 -5.97 9.56 2.79
N ARG A 100 -5.25 10.32 1.97
CA ARG A 100 -5.80 11.49 1.29
C ARG A 100 -5.42 11.46 -0.17
N CYS A 101 -6.41 11.32 -1.02
CA CYS A 101 -6.19 11.28 -2.46
C CYS A 101 -5.50 12.55 -2.93
N ASN A 102 -4.43 12.38 -3.72
CA ASN A 102 -3.63 13.46 -4.29
C ASN A 102 -2.75 14.19 -3.27
N LEU A 103 -2.73 13.74 -2.02
CA LEU A 103 -1.89 14.35 -1.00
C LEU A 103 -0.90 13.33 -0.43
N THR A 104 -1.38 12.13 -0.08
CA THR A 104 -0.51 11.05 0.39
C THR A 104 -0.24 10.02 -0.69
N GLY A 105 -1.05 10.02 -1.76
CA GLY A 105 -0.89 9.16 -2.90
C GLY A 105 -1.94 9.49 -3.94
N LYS A 106 -1.70 9.12 -5.18
CA LYS A 106 -2.63 9.33 -6.30
C LYS A 106 -3.25 8.04 -6.78
N THR A 107 -2.73 6.92 -6.35
CA THR A 107 -3.06 5.62 -6.90
C THR A 107 -3.58 4.68 -5.82
N ILE A 108 -4.64 3.95 -6.16
CA ILE A 108 -5.15 2.86 -5.34
C ILE A 108 -4.58 1.57 -5.94
N TYR A 109 -3.98 0.75 -5.10
CA TYR A 109 -3.42 -0.53 -5.54
C TYR A 109 -4.25 -1.67 -4.96
N THR A 110 -4.48 -2.69 -5.77
CA THR A 110 -5.21 -3.88 -5.35
C THR A 110 -4.45 -5.12 -5.79
N ILE A 111 -4.39 -6.11 -4.91
CA ILE A 111 -3.76 -7.38 -5.22
C ILE A 111 -4.73 -8.51 -4.89
N THR A 112 -4.84 -9.47 -5.79
CA THR A 112 -5.78 -10.57 -5.62
C THR A 112 -5.10 -11.91 -5.83
N THR A 113 -5.84 -12.97 -5.61
CA THR A 113 -5.39 -14.36 -5.73
C THR A 113 -4.56 -14.55 -6.99
N GLY A 114 -3.42 -15.20 -6.83
CA GLY A 114 -2.49 -15.44 -7.93
C GLY A 114 -1.53 -14.29 -8.16
N GLY A 115 -1.54 -13.29 -7.27
CA GLY A 115 -0.64 -12.16 -7.40
C GLY A 115 -1.03 -11.16 -8.47
N ILE A 116 -2.31 -11.12 -8.84
CA ILE A 116 -2.81 -10.18 -9.84
C ILE A 116 -2.82 -8.78 -9.24
N PHE A 117 -2.06 -7.88 -9.83
CA PHE A 117 -1.82 -6.54 -9.32
C PHE A 117 -2.48 -5.51 -10.24
N VAL A 118 -3.33 -4.67 -9.66
CA VAL A 118 -4.08 -3.66 -10.39
C VAL A 118 -3.89 -2.29 -9.73
N SER A 119 -3.81 -1.25 -10.53
CA SER A 119 -3.72 0.11 -10.00
C SER A 119 -4.73 0.98 -10.72
N GLU A 120 -5.29 1.96 -9.98
CA GLU A 120 -6.20 2.92 -10.56
C GLU A 120 -6.06 4.25 -9.84
N ALA A 121 -6.45 5.33 -10.52
CA ALA A 121 -6.37 6.66 -9.93
C ALA A 121 -7.41 6.81 -8.83
N CYS A 122 -7.01 7.36 -7.69
CA CYS A 122 -7.93 7.55 -6.57
C CYS A 122 -8.90 8.70 -6.78
N SER A 123 -8.59 9.62 -7.69
CA SER A 123 -9.38 10.82 -7.91
C SER A 123 -10.43 10.66 -8.98
N LYS A 124 -10.65 9.47 -9.44
CA LYS A 124 -11.67 9.32 -10.45
C LYS A 124 -13.04 9.55 -9.81
N LYS A 125 -13.86 10.24 -10.36
CA LYS A 125 -15.04 10.46 -9.79
C LYS A 125 -15.98 11.04 -10.58
N GLU A 126 -16.21 11.10 -10.44
CA GLU A 126 -16.92 11.39 -10.96
C GLU A 126 -17.32 11.71 -11.37
#